data_be49f8aa3e37abbb9a220455f20d6019
#
_entry.id   be49f8aa3e37abbb9a220455f20d6019
#
_cell.length_a   1.000
_cell.length_b   1.000
_cell.length_c   1.000
_cell.angle_alpha   90.00
_cell.angle_beta   90.00
_cell.angle_gamma   90.00
#
_symmetry.space_group_name_H-M   'P 1'
#
loop_
_entity.id
_entity.type
_entity.pdbx_description
1 polymer ?
#
loop_
_entity_poly.entity_id
_entity_poly.type
_entity_poly.pdbx_seq_one_letter_code
_entity_poly.pdbx_strand_id
1 'polypeptide(L)'
;VYLIDFGPGVVRQASKAYFKGIDALRPDRLNIAFCTLLHTDHTVGLADLIFTPWVLEREKPLQLYGPQGLKDMAEDITHAYVKDLDMRLRGDEPANPTGYKTEVHELEAGIKDYGIIYKDNNVQVNAFTVNHGRLQSLAYKFITEDKTIVVSGDTCPVEIMKEKARDADILLHECEYTKGLETRSEQWQIYHRNVHTLSVDLAKLAIVAKPKLLVTYHRIYHMNVFDRSFDLKQEMEIRKQAILEEIKDAGYNGKVVNGEDLDIFE
;
A
#
# COMPACT_ATOMS: atom_id res chain seq x y z
N VAL A 1 4.34 1.05 14.89
CA VAL A 1 4.40 0.78 13.43
C VAL A 1 3.00 0.68 12.88
N TYR A 2 2.79 1.28 11.73
CA TYR A 2 1.53 1.24 10.98
C TYR A 2 1.87 0.78 9.56
N LEU A 3 1.41 -0.43 9.19
CA LEU A 3 1.62 -0.96 7.85
C LEU A 3 0.51 -0.48 6.93
N ILE A 4 0.83 -0.28 5.66
CA ILE A 4 -0.15 -0.03 4.61
C ILE A 4 0.04 -1.12 3.57
N ASP A 5 -1.02 -1.88 3.35
CA ASP A 5 -1.06 -3.10 2.58
C ASP A 5 -0.12 -4.21 3.10
N PHE A 6 -0.36 -5.39 2.64
CA PHE A 6 0.39 -6.60 2.99
C PHE A 6 0.54 -7.49 1.76
N GLY A 7 1.13 -6.91 0.72
CA GLY A 7 1.53 -7.62 -0.49
C GLY A 7 2.60 -8.68 -0.22
N PRO A 8 3.10 -9.35 -1.28
CA PRO A 8 4.03 -10.47 -1.13
C PRO A 8 5.33 -10.04 -0.45
N GLY A 9 5.69 -10.74 0.63
CA GLY A 9 6.96 -10.54 1.34
C GLY A 9 7.00 -9.39 2.34
N VAL A 10 5.88 -8.84 2.76
CA VAL A 10 5.78 -7.73 3.72
C VAL A 10 6.56 -8.01 5.01
N VAL A 11 6.39 -9.18 5.63
CA VAL A 11 7.10 -9.55 6.87
C VAL A 11 8.59 -9.73 6.62
N ARG A 12 8.98 -10.29 5.47
CA ARG A 12 10.38 -10.44 5.08
C ARG A 12 11.08 -9.09 4.91
N GLN A 13 10.42 -8.13 4.27
CA GLN A 13 10.99 -6.79 4.09
C GLN A 13 11.03 -6.01 5.42
N ALA A 14 10.00 -6.14 6.27
CA ALA A 14 10.04 -5.59 7.63
C ALA A 14 11.22 -6.16 8.43
N SER A 15 11.44 -7.48 8.38
CA SER A 15 12.60 -8.12 9.02
C SER A 15 13.93 -7.61 8.49
N LYS A 16 14.06 -7.42 7.16
CA LYS A 16 15.28 -6.82 6.58
C LYS A 16 15.53 -5.40 7.09
N ALA A 17 14.47 -4.58 7.19
CA ALA A 17 14.58 -3.23 7.72
C ALA A 17 14.97 -3.24 9.21
N TYR A 18 14.40 -4.15 10.01
CA TYR A 18 14.80 -4.36 11.40
C TYR A 18 16.29 -4.66 11.52
N PHE A 19 16.82 -5.61 10.73
CA PHE A 19 18.25 -5.93 10.73
C PHE A 19 19.14 -4.82 10.17
N LYS A 20 18.59 -3.82 9.51
CA LYS A 20 19.27 -2.58 9.12
C LYS A 20 19.17 -1.47 10.18
N GLY A 21 18.61 -1.75 11.35
CA GLY A 21 18.55 -0.83 12.49
C GLY A 21 17.21 -0.14 12.71
N ILE A 22 16.14 -0.52 12.01
CA ILE A 22 14.79 0.05 12.22
C ILE A 22 14.03 -0.80 13.23
N ASP A 23 14.30 -0.61 14.52
CA ASP A 23 13.74 -1.40 15.63
C ASP A 23 12.21 -1.49 15.64
N ALA A 24 11.54 -0.48 15.12
CA ALA A 24 10.09 -0.46 15.01
C ALA A 24 9.54 -1.58 14.12
N LEU A 25 10.32 -2.05 13.14
CA LEU A 25 9.92 -3.11 12.18
C LEU A 25 10.32 -4.53 12.63
N ARG A 26 10.63 -4.72 13.91
CA ARG A 26 10.77 -6.06 14.48
C ARG A 26 9.45 -6.84 14.30
N PRO A 27 9.49 -8.09 13.80
CA PRO A 27 8.28 -8.81 13.40
C PRO A 27 7.18 -8.88 14.47
N ASP A 28 7.53 -9.12 15.73
CA ASP A 28 6.56 -9.17 16.85
C ASP A 28 5.87 -7.83 17.15
N ARG A 29 6.31 -6.72 16.54
CA ARG A 29 5.73 -5.38 16.65
C ARG A 29 4.80 -5.01 15.51
N LEU A 30 4.62 -5.88 14.52
CA LEU A 30 3.71 -5.66 13.40
C LEU A 30 2.26 -5.94 13.83
N ASN A 31 1.63 -4.97 14.50
CA ASN A 31 0.36 -5.15 15.19
C ASN A 31 -0.82 -4.43 14.52
N ILE A 32 -0.57 -3.51 13.59
CA ILE A 32 -1.61 -2.69 12.96
C ILE A 32 -1.31 -2.58 11.47
N ALA A 33 -2.32 -2.88 10.63
CA ALA A 33 -2.22 -2.73 9.19
C ALA A 33 -3.51 -2.13 8.60
N PHE A 34 -3.34 -1.32 7.56
CA PHE A 34 -4.39 -0.65 6.80
C PHE A 34 -4.36 -1.18 5.37
N CYS A 35 -5.45 -1.78 4.93
CA CYS A 35 -5.59 -2.34 3.58
C CYS A 35 -6.24 -1.31 2.66
N THR A 36 -5.61 -1.03 1.53
CA THR A 36 -6.18 -0.09 0.55
C THR A 36 -7.27 -0.73 -0.30
N LEU A 37 -7.08 -1.96 -0.76
CA LEU A 37 -8.03 -2.72 -1.57
C LEU A 37 -7.74 -4.22 -1.47
N LEU A 38 -8.70 -5.06 -1.92
CA LEU A 38 -8.57 -6.52 -1.78
C LEU A 38 -7.95 -7.22 -2.99
N HIS A 39 -7.25 -6.53 -3.88
CA HIS A 39 -6.47 -7.21 -4.92
C HIS A 39 -5.33 -8.05 -4.30
N THR A 40 -4.92 -9.10 -4.99
CA THR A 40 -3.96 -10.08 -4.47
C THR A 40 -2.57 -9.51 -4.23
N ASP A 41 -2.13 -8.56 -5.01
CA ASP A 41 -0.85 -7.87 -4.86
C ASP A 41 -0.80 -6.96 -3.62
N HIS A 42 -1.95 -6.57 -3.07
CA HIS A 42 -2.07 -5.85 -1.80
C HIS A 42 -2.30 -6.76 -0.60
N THR A 43 -2.77 -8.00 -0.80
CA THR A 43 -3.30 -8.85 0.28
C THR A 43 -2.66 -10.23 0.43
N VAL A 44 -1.95 -10.75 -0.57
CA VAL A 44 -1.46 -12.14 -0.56
C VAL A 44 -0.48 -12.45 0.57
N GLY A 45 0.14 -11.45 1.17
CA GLY A 45 0.99 -11.59 2.35
C GLY A 45 0.24 -11.59 3.70
N LEU A 46 -1.12 -11.54 3.71
CA LEU A 46 -1.88 -11.50 4.95
C LEU A 46 -1.66 -12.73 5.83
N ALA A 47 -1.59 -13.91 5.25
CA ALA A 47 -1.30 -15.14 6.00
C ALA A 47 0.08 -15.06 6.69
N ASP A 48 1.10 -14.58 5.98
CA ASP A 48 2.43 -14.35 6.54
C ASP A 48 2.39 -13.32 7.68
N LEU A 49 1.66 -12.22 7.51
CA LEU A 49 1.50 -11.17 8.53
C LEU A 49 0.70 -11.64 9.76
N ILE A 50 -0.25 -12.56 9.60
CA ILE A 50 -0.99 -13.16 10.72
C ILE A 50 -0.09 -14.12 11.51
N PHE A 51 0.60 -15.03 10.84
CA PHE A 51 1.20 -16.19 11.51
C PHE A 51 2.70 -16.02 11.82
N THR A 52 3.51 -15.49 10.90
CA THR A 52 4.95 -15.35 11.15
C THR A 52 5.28 -14.45 12.35
N PRO A 53 4.67 -13.26 12.52
CA PRO A 53 4.86 -12.46 13.72
C PRO A 53 4.40 -13.14 15.01
N TRP A 54 3.30 -13.92 14.97
CA TRP A 54 2.85 -14.72 16.11
C TRP A 54 3.85 -15.77 16.53
N VAL A 55 4.38 -16.53 15.59
CA VAL A 55 5.45 -17.51 15.85
C VAL A 55 6.72 -16.85 16.39
N LEU A 56 6.94 -15.58 16.03
CA LEU A 56 8.03 -14.74 16.51
C LEU A 56 7.62 -13.87 17.72
N GLU A 57 6.71 -14.38 18.56
CA GLU A 57 6.33 -13.83 19.87
C GLU A 57 5.44 -12.58 19.84
N ARG A 58 4.72 -12.30 18.76
CA ARG A 58 3.64 -11.32 18.83
C ARG A 58 2.52 -11.84 19.71
N GLU A 59 2.24 -11.17 20.81
CA GLU A 59 1.19 -11.55 21.76
C GLU A 59 -0.16 -10.86 21.47
N LYS A 60 -0.13 -9.69 20.83
CA LYS A 60 -1.35 -8.92 20.53
C LYS A 60 -2.02 -9.41 19.26
N PRO A 61 -3.36 -9.42 19.19
CA PRO A 61 -4.07 -9.60 17.93
C PRO A 61 -3.65 -8.55 16.90
N LEU A 62 -3.63 -8.93 15.63
CA LEU A 62 -3.38 -8.02 14.52
C LEU A 62 -4.63 -7.16 14.28
N GLN A 63 -4.49 -5.85 14.43
CA GLN A 63 -5.52 -4.88 14.08
C GLN A 63 -5.50 -4.65 12.56
N LEU A 64 -6.61 -4.89 11.89
CA LEU A 64 -6.76 -4.70 10.44
C LEU A 64 -7.85 -3.68 10.16
N TYR A 65 -7.54 -2.66 9.39
CA TYR A 65 -8.48 -1.66 8.89
C TYR A 65 -8.53 -1.75 7.38
N GLY A 66 -9.72 -1.76 6.77
CA GLY A 66 -9.78 -1.85 5.31
C GLY A 66 -11.19 -2.00 4.74
N PRO A 67 -11.30 -2.31 3.44
CA PRO A 67 -12.57 -2.43 2.75
C PRO A 67 -13.39 -3.64 3.21
N GLN A 68 -14.66 -3.65 2.88
CA GLN A 68 -15.55 -4.80 3.11
C GLN A 68 -15.02 -6.07 2.42
N GLY A 69 -15.11 -7.21 3.12
CA GLY A 69 -14.56 -8.50 2.72
C GLY A 69 -13.20 -8.82 3.35
N LEU A 70 -12.53 -7.85 3.97
CA LEU A 70 -11.26 -8.08 4.67
C LEU A 70 -11.44 -9.01 5.88
N LYS A 71 -12.58 -8.92 6.57
CA LYS A 71 -12.89 -9.79 7.70
C LYS A 71 -13.02 -11.26 7.27
N ASP A 72 -13.83 -11.51 6.25
CA ASP A 72 -14.01 -12.86 5.71
C ASP A 72 -12.69 -13.43 5.23
N MET A 73 -11.86 -12.62 4.52
CA MET A 73 -10.53 -13.02 4.08
C MET A 73 -9.63 -13.43 5.27
N ALA A 74 -9.59 -12.66 6.35
CA ALA A 74 -8.76 -12.97 7.51
C ALA A 74 -9.26 -14.22 8.27
N GLU A 75 -10.58 -14.39 8.37
CA GLU A 75 -11.23 -15.56 9.00
C GLU A 75 -10.97 -16.84 8.17
N ASP A 76 -11.13 -16.79 6.86
CA ASP A 76 -10.89 -17.93 5.95
C ASP A 76 -9.41 -18.32 5.92
N ILE A 77 -8.48 -17.37 5.92
CA ILE A 77 -7.05 -17.63 6.06
C ILE A 77 -6.79 -18.33 7.40
N THR A 78 -7.34 -17.83 8.50
CA THR A 78 -7.15 -18.44 9.82
C THR A 78 -7.72 -19.85 9.86
N HIS A 79 -8.87 -20.06 9.25
CA HIS A 79 -9.50 -21.39 9.13
C HIS A 79 -8.64 -22.36 8.29
N ALA A 80 -8.03 -21.88 7.21
CA ALA A 80 -7.14 -22.71 6.39
C ALA A 80 -5.94 -23.28 7.19
N TYR A 81 -5.50 -22.58 8.24
CA TYR A 81 -4.37 -22.98 9.10
C TYR A 81 -4.80 -23.70 10.39
N VAL A 82 -6.08 -24.10 10.52
CA VAL A 82 -6.62 -24.70 11.76
C VAL A 82 -5.79 -25.90 12.28
N LYS A 83 -5.19 -26.68 11.40
CA LYS A 83 -4.34 -27.81 11.79
C LYS A 83 -3.05 -27.38 12.49
N ASP A 84 -2.38 -26.37 11.96
CA ASP A 84 -1.17 -25.80 12.56
C ASP A 84 -1.51 -25.13 13.90
N LEU A 85 -2.59 -24.34 13.94
CA LEU A 85 -3.09 -23.72 15.16
C LEU A 85 -3.40 -24.73 16.25
N ASP A 86 -4.07 -25.82 15.92
CA ASP A 86 -4.42 -26.88 16.88
C ASP A 86 -3.16 -27.53 17.47
N MET A 87 -2.17 -27.84 16.63
CA MET A 87 -0.90 -28.43 17.05
C MET A 87 -0.11 -27.49 17.97
N ARG A 88 -0.02 -26.20 17.64
CA ARG A 88 0.73 -25.22 18.42
C ARG A 88 0.03 -24.86 19.75
N LEU A 89 -1.29 -24.73 19.74
CA LEU A 89 -2.04 -24.31 20.92
C LEU A 89 -2.38 -25.44 21.88
N ARG A 90 -2.45 -26.69 21.43
CA ARG A 90 -2.85 -27.86 22.23
C ARG A 90 -1.78 -28.95 22.31
N GLY A 91 -0.69 -28.81 21.55
CA GLY A 91 0.47 -29.71 21.58
C GLY A 91 1.51 -29.27 22.62
N ASP A 92 2.74 -29.68 22.38
CA ASP A 92 3.86 -29.44 23.31
C ASP A 92 4.55 -28.06 23.09
N GLU A 93 4.15 -27.29 22.08
CA GLU A 93 4.67 -25.95 21.83
C GLU A 93 3.97 -24.92 22.74
N PRO A 94 4.72 -24.07 23.47
CA PRO A 94 4.14 -23.08 24.38
C PRO A 94 3.69 -21.82 23.60
N ALA A 95 2.89 -21.98 22.54
CA ALA A 95 2.42 -20.87 21.74
C ALA A 95 1.41 -20.00 22.51
N ASN A 96 1.54 -18.67 22.40
CA ASN A 96 0.57 -17.78 23.02
C ASN A 96 -0.81 -17.87 22.31
N PRO A 97 -1.94 -17.75 23.04
CA PRO A 97 -3.28 -18.00 22.50
C PRO A 97 -3.91 -16.78 21.83
N THR A 98 -3.18 -15.70 21.60
CA THR A 98 -3.75 -14.41 21.18
C THR A 98 -3.12 -13.82 19.92
N GLY A 99 -1.82 -13.98 19.73
CA GLY A 99 -1.09 -13.27 18.67
C GLY A 99 -1.44 -13.68 17.23
N TYR A 100 -2.06 -14.84 17.01
CA TYR A 100 -2.56 -15.27 15.70
C TYR A 100 -3.95 -14.69 15.37
N LYS A 101 -4.63 -14.09 16.35
CA LYS A 101 -5.98 -13.52 16.14
C LYS A 101 -5.89 -12.21 15.36
N THR A 102 -7.01 -11.92 14.71
CA THR A 102 -7.22 -10.65 14.01
C THR A 102 -8.41 -9.91 14.59
N GLU A 103 -8.31 -8.59 14.67
CA GLU A 103 -9.43 -7.69 14.97
C GLU A 103 -9.62 -6.79 13.75
N VAL A 104 -10.69 -7.05 12.99
CA VAL A 104 -10.92 -6.42 11.69
C VAL A 104 -11.97 -5.32 11.79
N HIS A 105 -11.60 -4.13 11.30
CA HIS A 105 -12.42 -2.94 11.26
C HIS A 105 -12.70 -2.60 9.79
N GLU A 106 -13.81 -3.10 9.26
CA GLU A 106 -14.20 -2.84 7.89
C GLU A 106 -14.82 -1.47 7.74
N LEU A 107 -14.48 -0.79 6.66
CA LEU A 107 -15.04 0.49 6.25
C LEU A 107 -16.17 0.24 5.25
N GLU A 108 -17.37 0.72 5.56
CA GLU A 108 -18.57 0.50 4.76
C GLU A 108 -18.42 1.11 3.36
N ALA A 109 -18.78 0.33 2.32
CA ALA A 109 -18.72 0.82 0.95
C ALA A 109 -19.73 1.96 0.70
N GLY A 110 -19.40 2.85 -0.25
CA GLY A 110 -20.25 3.97 -0.62
C GLY A 110 -20.02 5.28 0.17
N ILE A 111 -19.23 5.24 1.23
CA ILE A 111 -18.84 6.44 1.98
C ILE A 111 -17.62 7.06 1.30
N LYS A 112 -17.69 8.36 0.96
CA LYS A 112 -16.58 9.07 0.30
C LYS A 112 -15.46 9.47 1.24
N ASP A 113 -15.80 9.90 2.44
CA ASP A 113 -14.85 10.38 3.45
C ASP A 113 -15.27 9.84 4.81
N TYR A 114 -14.47 8.95 5.35
CA TYR A 114 -14.73 8.31 6.65
C TYR A 114 -14.30 9.19 7.84
N GLY A 115 -13.51 10.23 7.57
CA GLY A 115 -12.86 10.97 8.64
C GLY A 115 -11.86 10.11 9.40
N ILE A 116 -11.82 10.26 10.72
CA ILE A 116 -10.89 9.53 11.59
C ILE A 116 -11.38 8.10 11.77
N ILE A 117 -10.57 7.12 11.34
CA ILE A 117 -10.85 5.69 11.52
C ILE A 117 -9.98 5.05 12.62
N TYR A 118 -8.85 5.66 12.92
CA TYR A 118 -7.93 5.23 13.98
C TYR A 118 -7.24 6.43 14.60
N LYS A 119 -6.98 6.35 15.91
CA LYS A 119 -6.20 7.36 16.62
C LYS A 119 -5.54 6.76 17.85
N ASP A 120 -4.26 7.08 18.06
CA ASP A 120 -3.53 6.82 19.29
C ASP A 120 -2.67 8.04 19.69
N ASN A 121 -1.69 7.84 20.55
CA ASN A 121 -0.83 8.93 21.03
C ASN A 121 0.17 9.43 19.96
N ASN A 122 0.41 8.68 18.90
CA ASN A 122 1.44 8.95 17.88
C ASN A 122 0.84 9.39 16.54
N VAL A 123 -0.37 8.94 16.21
CA VAL A 123 -0.96 9.17 14.88
C VAL A 123 -2.47 9.26 14.92
N GLN A 124 -3.02 10.07 14.04
CA GLN A 124 -4.40 10.04 13.61
C GLN A 124 -4.46 9.58 12.16
N VAL A 125 -5.29 8.59 11.87
CA VAL A 125 -5.48 8.06 10.52
C VAL A 125 -6.88 8.37 10.03
N ASN A 126 -6.95 9.04 8.90
CA ASN A 126 -8.18 9.29 8.16
C ASN A 126 -8.21 8.40 6.92
N ALA A 127 -9.39 7.90 6.55
CA ALA A 127 -9.60 7.17 5.31
C ALA A 127 -10.58 7.89 4.40
N PHE A 128 -10.43 7.73 3.09
CA PHE A 128 -11.37 8.21 2.10
C PHE A 128 -11.38 7.30 0.87
N THR A 129 -12.53 7.21 0.21
CA THR A 129 -12.70 6.37 -0.98
C THR A 129 -12.04 7.03 -2.19
N VAL A 130 -11.32 6.22 -2.95
CA VAL A 130 -10.79 6.55 -4.26
C VAL A 130 -11.40 5.65 -5.34
N ASN A 131 -11.05 5.80 -6.60
CA ASN A 131 -11.72 5.08 -7.68
C ASN A 131 -10.78 4.08 -8.36
N HIS A 132 -11.06 2.80 -8.14
CA HIS A 132 -10.40 1.68 -8.82
C HIS A 132 -11.44 0.75 -9.47
N GLY A 133 -12.34 1.34 -10.25
CA GLY A 133 -13.39 0.61 -10.95
C GLY A 133 -14.48 0.07 -10.02
N ARG A 134 -14.69 -1.25 -10.02
CA ARG A 134 -15.74 -1.90 -9.22
C ARG A 134 -15.29 -2.29 -7.81
N LEU A 135 -14.00 -2.30 -7.57
CA LEU A 135 -13.44 -2.67 -6.26
C LEU A 135 -13.45 -1.45 -5.34
N GLN A 136 -13.86 -1.64 -4.09
CA GLN A 136 -13.69 -0.62 -3.07
C GLN A 136 -12.20 -0.38 -2.87
N SER A 137 -11.74 0.83 -3.14
CA SER A 137 -10.37 1.27 -2.93
C SER A 137 -10.33 2.47 -2.00
N LEU A 138 -9.39 2.44 -1.07
CA LEU A 138 -9.22 3.40 0.01
C LEU A 138 -7.86 4.06 -0.09
N ALA A 139 -7.83 5.35 0.16
CA ALA A 139 -6.63 6.10 0.46
C ALA A 139 -6.59 6.46 1.94
N TYR A 140 -5.38 6.63 2.47
CA TYR A 140 -5.18 6.94 3.88
C TYR A 140 -4.36 8.23 4.06
N LYS A 141 -4.75 9.02 5.06
CA LYS A 141 -4.02 10.20 5.51
C LYS A 141 -3.57 9.99 6.96
N PHE A 142 -2.28 9.90 7.17
CA PHE A 142 -1.64 9.79 8.47
C PHE A 142 -1.20 11.17 8.93
N ILE A 143 -1.59 11.54 10.13
CA ILE A 143 -1.26 12.83 10.74
C ILE A 143 -0.56 12.54 12.06
N THR A 144 0.72 12.87 12.13
CA THR A 144 1.54 12.82 13.34
C THR A 144 1.72 14.23 13.89
N GLU A 145 2.49 14.39 14.96
CA GLU A 145 2.82 15.70 15.52
C GLU A 145 3.58 16.59 14.52
N ASP A 146 4.44 15.98 13.71
CA ASP A 146 5.39 16.69 12.83
C ASP A 146 5.14 16.48 11.33
N LYS A 147 4.34 15.50 10.92
CA LYS A 147 4.16 15.13 9.51
C LYS A 147 2.72 14.79 9.13
N THR A 148 2.41 15.10 7.89
CA THR A 148 1.21 14.62 7.19
C THR A 148 1.63 13.77 6.00
N ILE A 149 1.23 12.49 5.99
CA ILE A 149 1.55 11.54 4.94
C ILE A 149 0.23 11.05 4.32
N VAL A 150 0.14 11.09 2.99
CA VAL A 150 -1.01 10.57 2.25
C VAL A 150 -0.55 9.43 1.35
N VAL A 151 -1.30 8.33 1.37
CA VAL A 151 -1.06 7.15 0.53
C VAL A 151 -2.30 6.88 -0.30
N SER A 152 -2.14 6.80 -1.62
CA SER A 152 -3.26 6.78 -2.56
C SER A 152 -4.04 5.46 -2.60
N GLY A 153 -3.40 4.31 -2.33
CA GLY A 153 -3.92 3.05 -2.87
C GLY A 153 -3.95 3.09 -4.39
N ASP A 154 -4.60 2.13 -5.04
CA ASP A 154 -4.81 2.14 -6.48
C ASP A 154 -6.01 3.01 -6.84
N THR A 155 -5.83 3.91 -7.78
CA THR A 155 -6.87 4.89 -8.16
C THR A 155 -6.61 5.55 -9.50
N CYS A 156 -7.66 5.77 -10.28
CA CYS A 156 -7.59 6.83 -11.28
C CYS A 156 -7.64 8.21 -10.59
N PRO A 157 -7.35 9.32 -11.29
CA PRO A 157 -7.37 10.66 -10.69
C PRO A 157 -8.76 11.02 -10.14
N VAL A 158 -8.82 11.41 -8.86
CA VAL A 158 -10.06 11.83 -8.18
C VAL A 158 -9.89 13.15 -7.45
N GLU A 159 -10.94 13.96 -7.39
CA GLU A 159 -10.87 15.31 -6.78
C GLU A 159 -10.56 15.28 -5.28
N ILE A 160 -11.11 14.29 -4.55
CA ILE A 160 -10.87 14.17 -3.12
C ILE A 160 -9.38 13.98 -2.80
N MET A 161 -8.61 13.33 -3.68
CA MET A 161 -7.16 13.17 -3.50
C MET A 161 -6.45 14.53 -3.52
N LYS A 162 -6.82 15.43 -4.43
CA LYS A 162 -6.24 16.78 -4.49
C LYS A 162 -6.49 17.58 -3.19
N GLU A 163 -7.68 17.39 -2.59
CA GLU A 163 -8.05 18.02 -1.33
C GLU A 163 -7.27 17.44 -0.16
N LYS A 164 -7.30 16.11 -0.01
CA LYS A 164 -6.71 15.40 1.15
C LYS A 164 -5.18 15.43 1.15
N ALA A 165 -4.56 15.47 -0.04
CA ALA A 165 -3.12 15.57 -0.20
C ALA A 165 -2.59 17.01 -0.22
N ARG A 166 -3.47 18.02 -0.06
CA ARG A 166 -3.04 19.44 -0.07
C ARG A 166 -1.99 19.69 1.01
N ASP A 167 -0.86 20.25 0.58
CA ASP A 167 0.29 20.61 1.42
C ASP A 167 0.83 19.47 2.30
N ALA A 168 0.57 18.19 1.92
CA ALA A 168 1.11 17.05 2.63
C ALA A 168 2.64 17.07 2.62
N ASP A 169 3.25 16.63 3.72
CA ASP A 169 4.70 16.48 3.79
C ASP A 169 5.18 15.43 2.80
N ILE A 170 4.46 14.29 2.73
CA ILE A 170 4.72 13.23 1.77
C ILE A 170 3.41 12.78 1.14
N LEU A 171 3.37 12.74 -0.18
CA LEU A 171 2.34 12.05 -0.96
C LEU A 171 2.96 10.83 -1.61
N LEU A 172 2.60 9.62 -1.12
CA LEU A 172 2.87 8.37 -1.84
C LEU A 172 1.70 8.11 -2.77
N HIS A 173 1.97 8.05 -4.07
CA HIS A 173 0.90 7.84 -5.05
C HIS A 173 1.31 6.78 -6.07
N GLU A 174 0.37 5.89 -6.42
CA GLU A 174 0.56 4.96 -7.53
C GLU A 174 0.87 5.72 -8.81
N CYS A 175 1.55 5.10 -9.75
CA CYS A 175 1.93 5.77 -10.98
C CYS A 175 2.05 4.82 -12.16
N GLU A 176 1.38 5.13 -13.24
CA GLU A 176 1.46 4.38 -14.47
C GLU A 176 2.25 5.15 -15.54
N TYR A 177 3.18 4.46 -16.20
CA TYR A 177 3.98 5.02 -17.29
C TYR A 177 3.11 5.32 -18.51
N THR A 178 2.90 6.60 -18.83
CA THR A 178 1.95 7.06 -19.85
C THR A 178 2.31 6.51 -21.25
N LYS A 179 3.54 6.71 -21.71
CA LYS A 179 3.97 6.21 -23.01
C LYS A 179 4.01 4.69 -23.09
N GLY A 180 4.20 4.01 -21.96
CA GLY A 180 4.09 2.57 -21.86
C GLY A 180 2.66 2.10 -22.15
N LEU A 181 1.66 2.76 -21.56
CA LEU A 181 0.26 2.46 -21.81
C LEU A 181 -0.13 2.65 -23.29
N GLU A 182 0.40 3.68 -23.94
CA GLU A 182 0.11 3.95 -25.37
C GLU A 182 0.52 2.81 -26.30
N THR A 183 1.42 1.91 -25.85
CA THR A 183 1.80 0.71 -26.63
C THR A 183 0.78 -0.44 -26.50
N ARG A 184 -0.21 -0.33 -25.60
CA ARG A 184 -1.22 -1.36 -25.38
C ARG A 184 -2.41 -1.18 -26.33
N SER A 185 -3.21 -2.24 -26.48
CA SER A 185 -4.46 -2.13 -27.26
C SER A 185 -5.40 -1.08 -26.67
N GLU A 186 -6.26 -0.50 -27.48
CA GLU A 186 -7.24 0.52 -27.08
C GLU A 186 -8.08 0.08 -25.87
N GLN A 187 -8.53 -1.18 -25.85
CA GLN A 187 -9.29 -1.72 -24.72
C GLN A 187 -8.51 -1.67 -23.40
N TRP A 188 -7.20 -2.00 -23.43
CA TRP A 188 -6.34 -1.91 -22.27
C TRP A 188 -6.09 -0.47 -21.85
N GLN A 189 -5.91 0.44 -22.82
CA GLN A 189 -5.74 1.87 -22.53
C GLN A 189 -6.99 2.45 -21.84
N ILE A 190 -8.18 2.12 -22.31
CA ILE A 190 -9.44 2.55 -21.69
C ILE A 190 -9.56 1.99 -20.27
N TYR A 191 -9.28 0.70 -20.08
CA TYR A 191 -9.34 0.06 -18.75
C TYR A 191 -8.40 0.76 -17.76
N HIS A 192 -7.12 0.87 -18.09
CA HIS A 192 -6.12 1.44 -17.20
C HIS A 192 -6.42 2.90 -16.83
N ARG A 193 -6.82 3.73 -17.79
CA ARG A 193 -7.21 5.12 -17.51
C ARG A 193 -8.40 5.26 -16.56
N ASN A 194 -9.23 4.24 -16.44
CA ASN A 194 -10.38 4.23 -15.53
C ASN A 194 -10.04 3.73 -14.13
N VAL A 195 -8.89 3.12 -13.93
CA VAL A 195 -8.54 2.45 -12.66
C VAL A 195 -7.18 2.87 -12.09
N HIS A 196 -6.27 3.43 -12.91
CA HIS A 196 -4.94 3.87 -12.50
C HIS A 196 -4.64 5.32 -12.87
N THR A 197 -3.62 5.89 -12.25
CA THR A 197 -3.19 7.27 -12.48
C THR A 197 -1.94 7.32 -13.35
N LEU A 198 -2.06 7.89 -14.55
CA LEU A 198 -0.93 8.11 -15.44
C LEU A 198 0.04 9.14 -14.85
N SER A 199 1.34 9.01 -15.15
CA SER A 199 2.38 9.95 -14.72
C SER A 199 2.05 11.42 -15.07
N VAL A 200 1.48 11.67 -16.24
CA VAL A 200 1.05 13.01 -16.66
C VAL A 200 -0.16 13.54 -15.87
N ASP A 201 -1.04 12.67 -15.42
CA ASP A 201 -2.20 13.06 -14.60
C ASP A 201 -1.82 13.18 -13.13
N LEU A 202 -0.87 12.38 -12.65
CA LEU A 202 -0.26 12.53 -11.34
C LEU A 202 0.44 13.91 -11.21
N ALA A 203 1.13 14.35 -12.26
CA ALA A 203 1.71 15.70 -12.30
C ALA A 203 0.65 16.78 -12.10
N LYS A 204 -0.47 16.72 -12.82
CA LYS A 204 -1.59 17.68 -12.68
C LYS A 204 -2.19 17.67 -11.26
N LEU A 205 -2.34 16.49 -10.66
CA LEU A 205 -2.78 16.33 -9.28
C LEU A 205 -1.78 17.00 -8.33
N ALA A 206 -0.49 16.72 -8.47
CA ALA A 206 0.56 17.24 -7.60
C ALA A 206 0.75 18.76 -7.72
N ILE A 207 0.53 19.36 -8.91
CA ILE A 207 0.51 20.82 -9.10
C ILE A 207 -0.56 21.49 -8.23
N VAL A 208 -1.72 20.85 -8.08
CA VAL A 208 -2.84 21.37 -7.25
C VAL A 208 -2.62 21.06 -5.78
N ALA A 209 -2.23 19.81 -5.44
CA ALA A 209 -2.06 19.36 -4.06
C ALA A 209 -0.81 19.96 -3.39
N LYS A 210 0.25 20.24 -4.15
CA LYS A 210 1.52 20.84 -3.67
C LYS A 210 2.18 20.08 -2.51
N PRO A 211 2.33 18.74 -2.60
CA PRO A 211 3.05 18.02 -1.57
C PRO A 211 4.50 18.49 -1.48
N LYS A 212 5.10 18.47 -0.28
CA LYS A 212 6.53 18.80 -0.11
C LYS A 212 7.43 17.75 -0.77
N LEU A 213 7.00 16.49 -0.75
CA LEU A 213 7.62 15.37 -1.44
C LEU A 213 6.55 14.49 -2.10
N LEU A 214 6.65 14.28 -3.41
CA LEU A 214 5.90 13.27 -4.15
C LEU A 214 6.77 12.01 -4.27
N VAL A 215 6.25 10.86 -3.81
CA VAL A 215 6.89 9.55 -3.97
C VAL A 215 6.01 8.70 -4.86
N THR A 216 6.51 8.24 -6.01
CA THR A 216 5.79 7.27 -6.83
C THR A 216 6.03 5.87 -6.30
N TYR A 217 4.97 5.10 -6.12
CA TYR A 217 5.04 3.67 -5.77
C TYR A 217 4.04 2.89 -6.64
N HIS A 218 3.93 1.59 -6.50
CA HIS A 218 3.02 0.76 -7.31
C HIS A 218 3.08 1.14 -8.80
N ARG A 219 4.31 1.13 -9.36
CA ARG A 219 4.56 1.63 -10.72
C ARG A 219 4.24 0.58 -11.77
N ILE A 220 3.40 0.93 -12.75
CA ILE A 220 3.02 0.08 -13.87
C ILE A 220 3.80 0.51 -15.11
N TYR A 221 4.68 -0.38 -15.61
CA TYR A 221 5.63 -0.06 -16.67
C TYR A 221 5.21 -0.51 -18.08
N HIS A 222 4.22 -1.42 -18.20
CA HIS A 222 3.80 -2.02 -19.46
C HIS A 222 4.90 -2.74 -20.24
N MET A 223 5.77 -3.45 -19.53
CA MET A 223 6.82 -4.26 -20.14
C MET A 223 6.33 -5.68 -20.44
N ASN A 224 6.81 -6.26 -21.54
CA ASN A 224 6.66 -7.69 -21.73
C ASN A 224 7.79 -8.43 -20.97
N VAL A 225 7.53 -8.86 -19.75
CA VAL A 225 8.50 -9.53 -18.87
C VAL A 225 8.98 -10.89 -19.42
N PHE A 226 8.32 -11.43 -20.44
CA PHE A 226 8.68 -12.68 -21.10
C PHE A 226 9.55 -12.47 -22.35
N ASP A 227 9.71 -11.21 -22.80
CA ASP A 227 10.56 -10.89 -23.92
C ASP A 227 12.03 -10.89 -23.47
N ARG A 228 12.80 -11.81 -24.02
CA ARG A 228 14.24 -11.97 -23.71
C ARG A 228 15.16 -11.22 -24.70
N SER A 229 14.61 -10.42 -25.59
CA SER A 229 15.38 -9.63 -26.56
C SER A 229 16.06 -8.41 -25.92
N PHE A 230 15.69 -8.04 -24.69
CA PHE A 230 16.27 -6.92 -23.94
C PHE A 230 16.61 -7.31 -22.49
N ASP A 231 17.49 -6.53 -21.86
CA ASP A 231 17.75 -6.63 -20.43
C ASP A 231 16.59 -6.01 -19.64
N LEU A 232 15.77 -6.86 -19.03
CA LEU A 232 14.59 -6.45 -18.25
C LEU A 232 14.93 -5.44 -17.15
N LYS A 233 16.08 -5.62 -16.48
CA LYS A 233 16.52 -4.73 -15.40
C LYS A 233 16.87 -3.35 -15.94
N GLN A 234 17.61 -3.31 -17.04
CA GLN A 234 17.97 -2.04 -17.70
C GLN A 234 16.72 -1.31 -18.20
N GLU A 235 15.81 -2.01 -18.86
CA GLU A 235 14.55 -1.44 -19.35
C GLU A 235 13.70 -0.89 -18.22
N MET A 236 13.65 -1.57 -17.08
CA MET A 236 12.93 -1.10 -15.90
C MET A 236 13.51 0.22 -15.37
N GLU A 237 14.85 0.36 -15.32
CA GLU A 237 15.49 1.61 -14.90
C GLU A 237 15.23 2.77 -15.89
N ILE A 238 15.22 2.48 -17.20
CA ILE A 238 14.85 3.45 -18.23
C ILE A 238 13.42 3.96 -17.99
N ARG A 239 12.46 3.06 -17.73
CA ARG A 239 11.06 3.46 -17.53
C ARG A 239 10.82 4.16 -16.19
N LYS A 240 11.56 3.80 -15.15
CA LYS A 240 11.58 4.57 -13.89
C LYS A 240 11.97 6.01 -14.13
N GLN A 241 13.07 6.23 -14.87
CA GLN A 241 13.51 7.57 -15.20
C GLN A 241 12.50 8.30 -16.09
N ALA A 242 11.92 7.61 -17.08
CA ALA A 242 10.92 8.16 -17.98
C ALA A 242 9.66 8.64 -17.27
N ILE A 243 9.20 7.94 -16.22
CA ILE A 243 8.08 8.39 -15.37
C ILE A 243 8.38 9.75 -14.74
N LEU A 244 9.59 9.95 -14.19
CA LEU A 244 9.99 11.24 -13.60
C LEU A 244 10.07 12.36 -14.65
N GLU A 245 10.52 12.04 -15.85
CA GLU A 245 10.56 12.97 -16.98
C GLU A 245 9.15 13.36 -17.42
N GLU A 246 8.23 12.40 -17.59
CA GLU A 246 6.83 12.69 -17.93
C GLU A 246 6.15 13.59 -16.88
N ILE A 247 6.41 13.36 -15.59
CA ILE A 247 5.89 14.20 -14.50
C ILE A 247 6.41 15.64 -14.62
N LYS A 248 7.71 15.82 -14.90
CA LYS A 248 8.32 17.14 -15.08
C LYS A 248 7.83 17.82 -16.35
N ASP A 249 7.79 17.12 -17.47
CA ASP A 249 7.32 17.63 -18.76
C ASP A 249 5.85 18.06 -18.71
N ALA A 250 5.05 17.40 -17.88
CA ALA A 250 3.67 17.80 -17.60
C ALA A 250 3.55 19.02 -16.66
N GLY A 251 4.67 19.64 -16.25
CA GLY A 251 4.75 20.92 -15.56
C GLY A 251 4.89 20.84 -14.04
N TYR A 252 5.05 19.65 -13.45
CA TYR A 252 5.30 19.56 -12.01
C TYR A 252 6.76 19.82 -11.68
N ASN A 253 7.03 20.94 -11.00
CA ASN A 253 8.37 21.38 -10.61
C ASN A 253 8.71 21.13 -9.13
N GLY A 254 7.83 20.44 -8.40
CA GLY A 254 8.08 20.04 -7.01
C GLY A 254 9.07 18.88 -6.90
N LYS A 255 9.43 18.51 -5.69
CA LYS A 255 10.29 17.36 -5.42
C LYS A 255 9.53 16.07 -5.71
N VAL A 256 10.05 15.24 -6.61
CA VAL A 256 9.50 13.92 -6.94
C VAL A 256 10.60 12.86 -6.98
N VAL A 257 10.31 11.69 -6.45
CA VAL A 257 11.21 10.53 -6.45
C VAL A 257 10.43 9.24 -6.73
N ASN A 258 11.09 8.25 -7.32
CA ASN A 258 10.58 6.89 -7.33
C ASN A 258 10.93 6.22 -5.99
N GLY A 259 9.95 5.72 -5.25
CA GLY A 259 10.18 4.93 -4.05
C GLY A 259 10.64 3.52 -4.41
N GLU A 260 11.63 3.01 -3.69
CA GLU A 260 12.12 1.64 -3.82
C GLU A 260 11.94 0.90 -2.49
N ASP A 261 12.01 -0.44 -2.54
CA ASP A 261 11.94 -1.25 -1.34
C ASP A 261 12.98 -0.83 -0.30
N LEU A 262 12.53 -0.59 0.92
CA LEU A 262 13.34 -0.16 2.06
C LEU A 262 13.91 1.26 1.98
N ASP A 263 13.41 2.10 1.11
CA ASP A 263 13.69 3.54 1.15
C ASP A 263 13.08 4.16 2.42
N ILE A 264 13.77 5.15 2.95
CA ILE A 264 13.35 5.93 4.12
C ILE A 264 13.19 7.38 3.69
N PHE A 265 12.02 7.94 3.93
CA PHE A 265 11.71 9.35 3.67
C PHE A 265 11.45 10.07 4.99
N GLU A 266 12.22 11.13 5.25
CA GLU A 266 12.15 11.96 6.45
C GLU A 266 11.61 13.37 6.17
#